data_ad218c1a68ceedf3504a126d99cf9135
#
_entry.id   ad218c1a68ceedf3504a126d99cf9135
#
_cell.length_a   1.000
_cell.length_b   1.000
_cell.length_c   1.000
_cell.angle_alpha   90.00
_cell.angle_beta   90.00
_cell.angle_gamma   90.00
#
_symmetry.space_group_name_H-M   'P 1'
#
loop_
_entity.id
_entity.type
_entity.pdbx_description
1 polymer ?
#
loop_
_entity_poly.entity_id
_entity_poly.type
_entity_poly.pdbx_seq_one_letter_code
_entity_poly.pdbx_strand_id
1 'polypeptide(L)'
;MRNTKNKTNMIFTNQELAAILRLAHAMANADGKVTNEETQMIVLEMTRFGVDQNKGRIIAEIGVNMPLSECCQVVSNMTAEEKKYVTAFLGTLVCIDGNIDDSEMKLWSLISAMCDLPTMNIADAIQTMANL
;
A
#
# COMPACT_ATOMS: atom_id res chain seq x y z
N MET A 1 26.58 7.68 7.37
CA MET A 1 25.98 7.42 7.06
C MET A 1 25.18 7.15 6.51
N ARG A 2 25.11 7.03 6.65
CA ARG A 2 24.29 6.54 6.31
C ARG A 2 23.50 6.35 5.55
N ASN A 3 23.30 6.23 5.61
CA ASN A 3 22.50 5.87 5.08
C ASN A 3 21.60 5.90 4.43
N THR A 4 21.99 6.03 4.56
CA THR A 4 21.26 6.02 3.96
C THR A 4 20.40 5.84 3.30
N LYS A 5 20.75 5.73 3.15
CA LYS A 5 19.79 5.30 2.55
C LYS A 5 18.71 5.01 3.26
N ASN A 6 18.38 5.60 4.01
CA ASN A 6 17.36 5.20 4.81
C ASN A 6 16.04 5.42 4.17
N LYS A 7 15.51 4.33 3.72
CA LYS A 7 14.35 4.29 2.96
C LYS A 7 13.12 4.55 3.71
N THR A 8 13.18 4.44 5.00
CA THR A 8 12.00 4.55 5.82
C THR A 8 11.95 5.86 6.56
N ASN A 9 12.39 6.93 5.89
CA ASN A 9 12.24 8.27 6.44
C ASN A 9 10.79 8.72 6.49
N MET A 10 9.92 8.10 5.70
CA MET A 10 8.50 8.40 5.74
C MET A 10 7.89 7.97 7.05
N ILE A 11 7.13 8.86 7.65
CA ILE A 11 6.42 8.60 8.90
C ILE A 11 4.94 8.79 8.64
N PHE A 12 4.19 7.73 8.86
CA PHE A 12 2.75 7.75 8.64
C PHE A 12 2.01 7.79 9.98
N THR A 13 0.90 8.53 10.01
CA THR A 13 -0.01 8.49 11.15
C THR A 13 -0.76 7.17 11.16
N ASN A 14 -1.42 6.87 12.27
CA ASN A 14 -2.25 5.66 12.35
C ASN A 14 -3.37 5.69 11.30
N GLN A 15 -3.95 6.85 11.06
CA GLN A 15 -5.00 7.00 10.05
C GLN A 15 -4.45 6.72 8.65
N GLU A 16 -3.26 7.22 8.35
CA GLU A 16 -2.62 6.97 7.06
C GLU A 16 -2.28 5.50 6.89
N LEU A 17 -1.73 4.86 7.92
CA LEU A 17 -1.43 3.43 7.88
C LEU A 17 -2.71 2.61 7.71
N ALA A 18 -3.79 3.02 8.37
CA ALA A 18 -5.07 2.35 8.22
C ALA A 18 -5.60 2.47 6.78
N ALA A 19 -5.45 3.65 6.18
CA ALA A 19 -5.86 3.86 4.80
C ALA A 19 -5.05 2.98 3.84
N ILE A 20 -3.73 2.94 4.03
CA ILE A 20 -2.84 2.10 3.21
C ILE A 20 -3.22 0.63 3.36
N LEU A 21 -3.41 0.17 4.59
CA LEU A 21 -3.79 -1.21 4.87
C LEU A 21 -5.13 -1.56 4.22
N ARG A 22 -6.09 -0.66 4.32
CA ARG A 22 -7.42 -0.86 3.73
C ARG A 22 -7.35 -0.99 2.21
N LEU A 23 -6.55 -0.14 1.58
CA LEU A 23 -6.35 -0.21 0.12
C LEU A 23 -5.59 -1.47 -0.28
N ALA A 24 -4.59 -1.85 0.51
CA ALA A 24 -3.82 -3.07 0.25
C ALA A 24 -4.72 -4.31 0.32
N HIS A 25 -5.61 -4.36 1.30
CA HIS A 25 -6.58 -5.44 1.42
C HIS A 25 -7.53 -5.49 0.23
N ALA A 26 -7.99 -4.32 -0.22
CA ALA A 26 -8.86 -4.25 -1.39
C ALA A 26 -8.14 -4.78 -2.63
N MET A 27 -6.86 -4.42 -2.79
CA MET A 27 -6.04 -4.92 -3.90
C MET A 27 -5.87 -6.43 -3.84
N ALA A 28 -5.49 -6.94 -2.68
CA ALA A 28 -5.23 -8.36 -2.51
C ALA A 28 -6.49 -9.19 -2.71
N ASN A 29 -7.66 -8.62 -2.43
CA ASN A 29 -8.92 -9.32 -2.48
C ASN A 29 -9.70 -9.10 -3.78
N ALA A 30 -9.09 -8.42 -4.75
CA ALA A 30 -9.78 -8.01 -5.97
C ALA A 30 -10.29 -9.19 -6.80
N ASP A 31 -9.57 -10.31 -6.78
CA ASP A 31 -9.98 -11.52 -7.51
C ASP A 31 -10.71 -12.53 -6.60
N GLY A 32 -11.03 -12.13 -5.36
CA GLY A 32 -11.71 -12.99 -4.40
C GLY A 32 -10.80 -13.90 -3.63
N LYS A 33 -9.50 -13.83 -3.85
CA LYS A 33 -8.50 -14.69 -3.17
C LYS A 33 -7.34 -13.85 -2.67
N VAL A 34 -7.01 -14.01 -1.39
CA VAL A 34 -5.81 -13.38 -0.83
C VAL A 34 -4.77 -14.48 -0.69
N THR A 35 -3.64 -14.32 -1.35
CA THR A 35 -2.57 -15.31 -1.31
C THR A 35 -1.71 -15.11 -0.05
N ASN A 36 -0.93 -16.15 0.30
CA ASN A 36 0.03 -16.05 1.40
C ASN A 36 1.08 -14.99 1.10
N GLU A 37 1.53 -14.90 -0.14
CA GLU A 37 2.54 -13.92 -0.55
C GLU A 37 2.03 -12.49 -0.34
N GLU A 38 0.78 -12.23 -0.70
CA GLU A 38 0.17 -10.93 -0.51
C GLU A 38 0.07 -10.59 0.98
N THR A 39 -0.40 -11.54 1.78
CA THR A 39 -0.50 -11.35 3.23
C THR A 39 0.86 -11.06 3.85
N GLN A 40 1.87 -11.84 3.47
CA GLN A 40 3.23 -11.67 3.98
C GLN A 40 3.78 -10.30 3.63
N MET A 41 3.54 -9.83 2.42
CA MET A 41 4.02 -8.53 1.99
C MET A 41 3.35 -7.41 2.80
N ILE A 42 2.04 -7.49 3.01
CA ILE A 42 1.32 -6.50 3.80
C ILE A 42 1.89 -6.44 5.21
N VAL A 43 2.09 -7.60 5.85
CA VAL A 43 2.63 -7.67 7.20
C VAL A 43 4.04 -7.10 7.24
N LEU A 44 4.86 -7.44 6.25
CA LEU A 44 6.24 -6.96 6.20
C LEU A 44 6.29 -5.44 6.10
N GLU A 45 5.44 -4.84 5.25
CA GLU A 45 5.43 -3.39 5.08
C GLU A 45 4.92 -2.69 6.33
N MET A 46 3.88 -3.23 6.95
CA MET A 46 3.38 -2.64 8.21
C MET A 46 4.45 -2.72 9.30
N THR A 47 5.15 -3.84 9.41
CA THR A 47 6.25 -4.01 10.36
C THR A 47 7.35 -2.99 10.12
N ARG A 48 7.64 -2.73 8.87
CA ARG A 48 8.68 -1.77 8.48
C ARG A 48 8.36 -0.36 8.98
N PHE A 49 7.08 -0.02 9.08
CA PHE A 49 6.66 1.29 9.59
C PHE A 49 6.38 1.27 11.08
N GLY A 50 6.88 0.25 11.78
CA GLY A 50 6.82 0.21 13.23
C GLY A 50 5.51 -0.30 13.81
N VAL A 51 4.71 -1.00 13.01
CA VAL A 51 3.43 -1.52 13.48
C VAL A 51 3.67 -2.84 14.21
N ASP A 52 3.58 -2.79 15.54
CA ASP A 52 3.63 -3.99 16.36
C ASP A 52 2.21 -4.53 16.55
N GLN A 53 2.05 -5.55 17.40
CA GLN A 53 0.76 -6.20 17.60
C GLN A 53 -0.30 -5.24 18.13
N ASN A 54 0.07 -4.40 19.09
CA ASN A 54 -0.88 -3.44 19.70
C ASN A 54 -1.27 -2.36 18.69
N LYS A 55 -0.30 -1.79 18.02
CA LYS A 55 -0.54 -0.76 17.01
C LYS A 55 -1.33 -1.34 15.84
N GLY A 56 -1.02 -2.57 15.45
CA GLY A 56 -1.74 -3.27 14.39
C GLY A 56 -3.22 -3.40 14.69
N ARG A 57 -3.56 -3.68 15.94
CA ARG A 57 -4.95 -3.80 16.36
C ARG A 57 -5.68 -2.46 16.24
N ILE A 58 -5.03 -1.39 16.68
CA ILE A 58 -5.59 -0.03 16.59
C ILE A 58 -5.82 0.36 15.14
N ILE A 59 -4.83 0.11 14.29
CA ILE A 59 -4.89 0.45 12.86
C ILE A 59 -5.99 -0.35 12.17
N ALA A 60 -6.11 -1.65 12.48
CA ALA A 60 -7.15 -2.49 11.91
C ALA A 60 -8.55 -1.98 12.28
N GLU A 61 -8.71 -1.55 13.52
CA GLU A 61 -9.98 -1.00 14.00
C GLU A 61 -10.36 0.28 13.26
N ILE A 62 -9.39 1.16 13.06
CA ILE A 62 -9.62 2.38 12.28
C ILE A 62 -10.02 2.00 10.85
N GLY A 63 -9.29 1.06 10.24
CA GLY A 63 -9.50 0.66 8.86
C GLY A 63 -10.87 0.04 8.60
N VAL A 64 -11.36 -0.76 9.55
CA VAL A 64 -12.67 -1.42 9.42
C VAL A 64 -13.79 -0.40 9.29
N ASN A 65 -13.64 0.74 9.95
CA ASN A 65 -14.65 1.79 9.95
C ASN A 65 -14.42 2.87 8.89
N MET A 66 -13.39 2.69 8.05
CA MET A 66 -13.00 3.69 7.07
C MET A 66 -13.49 3.28 5.68
N PRO A 67 -14.44 4.01 5.08
CA PRO A 67 -14.84 3.70 3.71
C PRO A 67 -13.71 3.98 2.73
N LEU A 68 -13.76 3.32 1.58
CA LEU A 68 -12.72 3.50 0.56
C LEU A 68 -12.60 4.95 0.10
N SER A 69 -13.71 5.67 0.05
CA SER A 69 -13.67 7.10 -0.31
C SER A 69 -12.83 7.90 0.67
N GLU A 70 -12.92 7.58 1.94
CA GLU A 70 -12.10 8.25 2.96
C GLU A 70 -10.64 7.86 2.83
N CYS A 71 -10.36 6.59 2.53
CA CYS A 71 -8.99 6.14 2.28
C CYS A 71 -8.37 6.92 1.12
N CYS A 72 -9.11 7.09 0.05
CA CYS A 72 -8.63 7.87 -1.10
C CYS A 72 -8.36 9.31 -0.73
N GLN A 73 -9.22 9.90 0.09
CA GLN A 73 -9.04 11.28 0.52
C GLN A 73 -7.77 11.42 1.37
N VAL A 74 -7.57 10.51 2.33
CA VAL A 74 -6.39 10.51 3.18
C VAL A 74 -5.13 10.39 2.33
N VAL A 75 -5.11 9.45 1.39
CA VAL A 75 -3.95 9.21 0.55
C VAL A 75 -3.70 10.39 -0.40
N SER A 76 -4.75 11.00 -0.94
CA SER A 76 -4.60 12.12 -1.86
C SER A 76 -3.95 13.33 -1.20
N ASN A 77 -4.00 13.41 0.12
CA ASN A 77 -3.38 14.50 0.88
C ASN A 77 -1.94 14.22 1.31
N MET A 78 -1.41 13.06 0.95
CA MET A 78 -0.03 12.70 1.27
C MET A 78 0.96 13.48 0.40
N THR A 79 2.23 13.46 0.79
CA THR A 79 3.29 14.06 -0.01
C THR A 79 3.49 13.26 -1.30
N ALA A 80 4.16 13.87 -2.27
CA ALA A 80 4.48 13.19 -3.54
C ALA A 80 5.28 11.92 -3.29
N GLU A 81 6.21 11.95 -2.36
CA GLU A 81 7.03 10.79 -2.03
C GLU A 81 6.22 9.66 -1.41
N GLU A 82 5.33 10.03 -0.50
CA GLU A 82 4.44 9.07 0.15
C GLU A 82 3.49 8.43 -0.86
N LYS A 83 2.95 9.24 -1.76
CA LYS A 83 2.08 8.75 -2.83
C LYS A 83 2.81 7.79 -3.75
N LYS A 84 4.06 8.09 -4.06
CA LYS A 84 4.89 7.22 -4.89
C LYS A 84 5.07 5.86 -4.22
N TYR A 85 5.32 5.87 -2.91
CA TYR A 85 5.42 4.63 -2.15
C TYR A 85 4.11 3.84 -2.19
N VAL A 86 2.98 4.50 -1.90
CA VAL A 86 1.68 3.83 -1.87
C VAL A 86 1.38 3.20 -3.23
N THR A 87 1.61 3.95 -4.31
CA THR A 87 1.36 3.43 -5.66
C THR A 87 2.21 2.19 -5.92
N ALA A 88 3.49 2.26 -5.58
CA ALA A 88 4.42 1.15 -5.82
C ALA A 88 4.08 -0.07 -4.98
N PHE A 89 3.69 0.14 -3.73
CA PHE A 89 3.30 -0.95 -2.84
C PHE A 89 2.09 -1.69 -3.39
N LEU A 90 1.04 -0.93 -3.76
CA LEU A 90 -0.17 -1.54 -4.32
C LEU A 90 0.14 -2.26 -5.63
N GLY A 91 0.97 -1.67 -6.49
CA GLY A 91 1.36 -2.30 -7.75
C GLY A 91 2.16 -3.58 -7.55
N THR A 92 3.02 -3.61 -6.54
CA THR A 92 3.78 -4.81 -6.24
C THR A 92 2.87 -5.94 -5.75
N LEU A 93 1.80 -5.60 -5.01
CA LEU A 93 0.82 -6.60 -4.61
C LEU A 93 0.15 -7.27 -5.80
N VAL A 94 0.00 -6.55 -6.91
CA VAL A 94 -0.61 -7.12 -8.12
C VAL A 94 0.20 -8.31 -8.65
N CYS A 95 1.53 -8.26 -8.51
CA CYS A 95 2.40 -9.27 -9.15
C CYS A 95 3.17 -10.13 -8.17
N ILE A 96 2.95 -9.99 -6.85
CA ILE A 96 3.82 -10.62 -5.85
C ILE A 96 3.78 -12.16 -5.90
N ASP A 97 2.67 -12.74 -6.34
CA ASP A 97 2.52 -14.19 -6.41
C ASP A 97 2.89 -14.76 -7.78
N GLY A 98 3.44 -13.94 -8.67
CA GLY A 98 3.84 -14.37 -10.02
C GLY A 98 2.73 -14.32 -11.05
N ASN A 99 1.50 -14.01 -10.65
CA ASN A 99 0.36 -13.89 -11.55
C ASN A 99 -0.10 -12.44 -11.56
N ILE A 100 -0.29 -11.90 -12.77
CA ILE A 100 -0.85 -10.56 -12.90
C ILE A 100 -2.31 -10.71 -13.29
N ASP A 101 -3.19 -10.35 -12.38
CA ASP A 101 -4.62 -10.53 -12.55
C ASP A 101 -5.24 -9.25 -13.10
N ASP A 102 -6.11 -9.40 -14.11
CA ASP A 102 -6.75 -8.24 -14.75
C ASP A 102 -7.60 -7.44 -13.76
N SER A 103 -8.27 -8.13 -12.84
CA SER A 103 -9.08 -7.44 -11.83
C SER A 103 -8.24 -6.56 -10.94
N GLU A 104 -7.07 -7.07 -10.54
CA GLU A 104 -6.13 -6.32 -9.71
C GLU A 104 -5.54 -5.14 -10.47
N MET A 105 -5.19 -5.34 -11.75
CA MET A 105 -4.66 -4.26 -12.57
C MET A 105 -5.68 -3.14 -12.74
N LYS A 106 -6.94 -3.50 -12.98
CA LYS A 106 -8.01 -2.52 -13.13
C LYS A 106 -8.25 -1.76 -11.84
N LEU A 107 -8.25 -2.47 -10.71
CA LEU A 107 -8.44 -1.84 -9.42
C LEU A 107 -7.28 -0.89 -9.09
N TRP A 108 -6.04 -1.31 -9.40
CA TRP A 108 -4.87 -0.46 -9.19
C TRP A 108 -4.98 0.84 -9.98
N SER A 109 -5.39 0.74 -11.25
CA SER A 109 -5.60 1.92 -12.09
C SER A 109 -6.70 2.82 -11.51
N LEU A 110 -7.80 2.22 -11.06
CA LEU A 110 -8.91 2.98 -10.51
C LEU A 110 -8.53 3.69 -9.22
N ILE A 111 -7.88 2.98 -8.30
CA ILE A 111 -7.42 3.56 -7.05
C ILE A 111 -6.42 4.69 -7.32
N SER A 112 -5.50 4.47 -8.25
CA SER A 112 -4.53 5.49 -8.60
C SER A 112 -5.21 6.77 -9.09
N ALA A 113 -6.23 6.64 -9.92
CA ALA A 113 -6.98 7.78 -10.42
C ALA A 113 -7.77 8.47 -9.29
N MET A 114 -8.43 7.69 -8.45
CA MET A 114 -9.28 8.23 -7.38
C MET A 114 -8.49 8.88 -6.26
N CYS A 115 -7.30 8.37 -5.99
CA CYS A 115 -6.46 8.84 -4.88
C CYS A 115 -5.40 9.85 -5.35
N ASP A 116 -5.46 10.28 -6.59
CA ASP A 116 -4.48 11.21 -7.15
C ASP A 116 -3.05 10.68 -6.99
N LEU A 117 -2.87 9.41 -7.33
CA LEU A 117 -1.56 8.77 -7.26
C LEU A 117 -0.83 8.90 -8.60
N PRO A 118 0.52 8.87 -8.58
CA PRO A 118 1.28 8.93 -9.82
C PRO A 118 1.02 7.70 -10.68
N THR A 119 1.07 7.88 -11.99
CA THR A 119 0.96 6.78 -12.94
C THR A 119 2.26 6.00 -12.96
N MET A 120 2.18 4.68 -12.85
CA MET A 120 3.36 3.84 -13.02
C MET A 120 2.94 2.46 -13.52
N ASN A 121 3.87 1.75 -14.15
CA ASN A 121 3.63 0.38 -14.56
C ASN A 121 4.20 -0.57 -13.51
N ILE A 122 4.01 -1.87 -13.72
CA ILE A 122 4.48 -2.89 -12.76
C ILE A 122 6.00 -2.82 -12.58
N ALA A 123 6.74 -2.65 -13.68
CA ALA A 123 8.20 -2.56 -13.59
C ALA A 123 8.62 -1.36 -12.74
N ASP A 124 7.96 -0.22 -12.91
CA ASP A 124 8.23 0.97 -12.09
C ASP A 124 7.92 0.72 -10.62
N ALA A 125 6.82 0.01 -10.34
CA ALA A 125 6.43 -0.28 -8.97
C ALA A 125 7.49 -1.14 -8.28
N ILE A 126 7.92 -2.21 -8.94
CA ILE A 126 8.96 -3.09 -8.41
C ILE A 126 10.26 -2.33 -8.18
N GLN A 127 10.66 -1.52 -9.15
CA GLN A 127 11.88 -0.72 -9.07
C GLN A 127 11.81 0.26 -7.90
N THR A 128 10.68 0.93 -7.74
CA THR A 128 10.49 1.89 -6.66
C THR A 128 10.60 1.21 -5.29
N MET A 129 9.97 0.05 -5.13
CA MET A 129 10.06 -0.69 -3.87
C MET A 129 11.48 -1.17 -3.60
N ALA A 130 12.20 -1.59 -4.64
CA ALA A 130 13.58 -2.05 -4.48
C ALA A 130 14.53 -0.93 -4.08
N ASN A 131 14.20 0.31 -4.42
CA ASN A 131 15.06 1.46 -4.14
C ASN A 131 14.70 2.20 -2.85
N LEU A 132 13.72 1.70 -2.13
CA LEU A 132 13.32 2.32 -0.85
C LEU A 132 14.24 1.97 0.30
#